data_b9a0eefe3d6be372b501c16a42d2904c
#
_entry.id   b9a0eefe3d6be372b501c16a42d2904c
#
_cell.length_a   1.000
_cell.length_b   1.000
_cell.length_c   1.000
_cell.angle_alpha   90.00
_cell.angle_beta   90.00
_cell.angle_gamma   90.00
#
_symmetry.space_group_name_H-M   'P 1'
#
loop_
_entity.id
_entity.type
_entity.pdbx_description
1 polymer ?
#
loop_
_entity_poly.entity_id
_entity_poly.type
_entity_poly.pdbx_seq_one_letter_code
_entity_poly.pdbx_strand_id
1 'polypeptide(L)'
;MDADKTGLIYIGSLVYKQTAGSKIEFESAAFSDGRFRKNTHSWNTNYAPEYYLKDHLGSPRAFVDWSGELIALRDYYAFGKSWLKPNSPATSDLSRFNGKEEQTVGDAGLLDFGARFYHPDLGCWLTQDPMATEYINISPYAYCVNNPIRYIDPDGRQIGITTIIDGRSVLYTWRSINGVWGFYDSYGNKYSGNDPFVLSVIDSITTIMQGACGSSLIQNIVNNPEIVDIKLSNENNYFSYNKDNATYIVYWNPNSNVLIPTTDGMKENIPYVSQAHELQHGLDYISGTGDSGVWITVMDKDGEVKNIKNTEISATHMENLIRAEHGLPLRTHYLPDGNSRSAIIDRQTSRSLYYDCNGNTTFQKIISPNKGYKYKRR
;
A
#
# COMPACT_ATOMS: atom_id res chain seq x y z
N MET A 1 11.68 -7.41 -23.28
CA MET A 1 12.30 -8.65 -23.83
C MET A 1 13.69 -8.26 -24.28
N ASP A 2 14.69 -8.94 -23.74
CA ASP A 2 16.06 -8.78 -24.21
C ASP A 2 16.24 -9.19 -25.68
N ALA A 3 17.37 -8.83 -26.29
CA ALA A 3 17.71 -9.22 -27.67
C ALA A 3 17.53 -10.73 -27.92
N ASP A 4 17.69 -11.54 -26.88
CA ASP A 4 17.50 -13.01 -26.91
C ASP A 4 16.05 -13.47 -26.70
N LYS A 5 15.07 -12.54 -26.67
CA LYS A 5 13.65 -12.83 -26.39
C LYS A 5 13.42 -13.60 -25.09
N THR A 6 14.21 -13.32 -24.08
CA THR A 6 14.07 -13.86 -22.73
C THR A 6 13.28 -12.87 -21.86
N GLY A 7 12.34 -13.37 -21.06
CA GLY A 7 11.56 -12.58 -20.11
C GLY A 7 11.55 -13.21 -18.73
N LEU A 8 11.39 -12.38 -17.69
CA LEU A 8 11.14 -12.83 -16.33
C LEU A 8 9.67 -12.64 -15.98
N ILE A 9 9.11 -13.58 -15.23
CA ILE A 9 7.73 -13.58 -14.75
C ILE A 9 7.81 -13.64 -13.23
N TYR A 10 7.18 -12.66 -12.56
CA TYR A 10 7.18 -12.54 -11.10
C TYR A 10 5.83 -12.96 -10.53
N ILE A 11 5.85 -13.86 -9.54
CA ILE A 11 4.66 -14.30 -8.78
C ILE A 11 5.02 -14.21 -7.29
N GLY A 12 4.80 -13.05 -6.69
CA GLY A 12 5.28 -12.76 -5.35
C GLY A 12 6.81 -12.82 -5.27
N SER A 13 7.35 -13.63 -4.37
CA SER A 13 8.80 -13.86 -4.24
C SER A 13 9.39 -14.83 -5.26
N LEU A 14 8.54 -15.47 -6.09
CA LEU A 14 8.96 -16.46 -7.08
C LEU A 14 9.24 -15.77 -8.41
N VAL A 15 10.35 -16.13 -9.02
CA VAL A 15 10.76 -15.66 -10.35
C VAL A 15 10.87 -16.84 -11.30
N TYR A 16 10.25 -16.70 -12.46
CA TYR A 16 10.33 -17.66 -13.55
C TYR A 16 10.96 -17.00 -14.76
N LYS A 17 11.71 -17.79 -15.51
CA LYS A 17 12.36 -17.38 -16.76
C LYS A 17 11.70 -18.05 -17.95
N GLN A 18 11.40 -17.26 -18.97
CA GLN A 18 10.89 -17.74 -20.24
C GLN A 18 11.79 -17.26 -21.37
N THR A 19 12.36 -18.18 -22.13
CA THR A 19 13.05 -17.90 -23.39
C THR A 19 12.09 -18.20 -24.54
N ALA A 20 12.14 -17.44 -25.63
CA ALA A 20 11.26 -17.63 -26.76
C ALA A 20 11.29 -19.06 -27.30
N GLY A 21 10.12 -19.70 -27.39
CA GLY A 21 9.96 -21.09 -27.84
C GLY A 21 10.26 -22.15 -26.77
N SER A 22 10.67 -21.76 -25.56
CA SER A 22 10.96 -22.66 -24.44
C SER A 22 9.84 -22.69 -23.40
N LYS A 23 9.84 -23.74 -22.57
CA LYS A 23 8.95 -23.80 -21.40
C LYS A 23 9.35 -22.74 -20.38
N ILE A 24 8.37 -22.31 -19.57
CA ILE A 24 8.62 -21.49 -18.39
C ILE A 24 9.36 -22.35 -17.37
N GLU A 25 10.51 -21.86 -16.91
CA GLU A 25 11.34 -22.54 -15.91
C GLU A 25 11.41 -21.69 -14.64
N PHE A 26 11.44 -22.35 -13.49
CA PHE A 26 11.69 -21.68 -12.23
C PHE A 26 13.13 -21.13 -12.21
N GLU A 27 13.30 -19.85 -11.94
CA GLU A 27 14.59 -19.17 -11.87
C GLU A 27 15.07 -19.07 -10.42
N SER A 28 14.24 -18.47 -9.56
CA SER A 28 14.62 -18.21 -8.18
C SER A 28 13.43 -17.92 -7.28
N ALA A 29 13.67 -17.96 -5.95
CA ALA A 29 12.73 -17.50 -4.94
C ALA A 29 13.45 -16.59 -3.94
N ALA A 30 12.98 -15.36 -3.77
CA ALA A 30 13.55 -14.42 -2.84
C ALA A 30 13.09 -14.68 -1.40
N PHE A 31 13.98 -14.47 -0.42
CA PHE A 31 13.70 -14.39 1.01
C PHE A 31 14.42 -13.16 1.62
N SER A 32 14.22 -12.87 2.91
CA SER A 32 14.68 -11.62 3.53
C SER A 32 16.16 -11.29 3.28
N ASP A 33 17.03 -12.30 3.33
CA ASP A 33 18.47 -12.11 3.29
C ASP A 33 19.15 -12.89 2.17
N GLY A 34 18.41 -13.15 1.09
CA GLY A 34 18.97 -13.90 -0.03
C GLY A 34 17.93 -14.40 -1.02
N ARG A 35 18.33 -15.41 -1.76
CA ARG A 35 17.54 -16.01 -2.83
C ARG A 35 17.88 -17.49 -3.00
N PHE A 36 16.91 -18.36 -3.18
CA PHE A 36 17.12 -19.70 -3.66
C PHE A 36 17.32 -19.67 -5.17
N ARG A 37 18.43 -20.22 -5.66
CA ARG A 37 18.73 -20.30 -7.08
C ARG A 37 19.21 -21.69 -7.48
N LYS A 38 19.17 -21.98 -8.78
CA LYS A 38 19.72 -23.22 -9.33
C LYS A 38 21.22 -23.26 -9.07
N ASN A 39 21.68 -24.27 -8.37
CA ASN A 39 23.10 -24.46 -8.09
C ASN A 39 23.84 -24.86 -9.37
N THR A 40 24.69 -23.97 -9.86
CA THR A 40 25.52 -24.26 -11.08
C THR A 40 26.86 -24.86 -10.77
N HIS A 41 27.24 -24.99 -9.49
CA HIS A 41 28.54 -25.48 -9.05
C HIS A 41 28.52 -26.94 -8.56
N SER A 42 27.39 -27.63 -8.62
CA SER A 42 27.23 -28.99 -8.16
C SER A 42 26.73 -29.88 -9.29
N TRP A 43 27.21 -31.13 -9.29
CA TRP A 43 26.71 -32.21 -10.15
C TRP A 43 25.22 -32.55 -9.93
N ASN A 44 24.65 -31.96 -8.91
CA ASN A 44 23.25 -32.10 -8.55
C ASN A 44 22.51 -30.78 -8.88
N THR A 45 21.49 -30.85 -9.73
CA THR A 45 20.71 -29.72 -10.23
C THR A 45 19.73 -29.14 -9.18
N ASN A 46 20.08 -29.22 -7.90
CA ASN A 46 19.26 -28.76 -6.82
C ASN A 46 19.39 -27.23 -6.64
N TYR A 47 18.30 -26.60 -6.20
CA TYR A 47 18.30 -25.20 -5.80
C TYR A 47 18.96 -25.08 -4.42
N ALA A 48 19.80 -24.06 -4.27
CA ALA A 48 20.49 -23.77 -3.02
C ALA A 48 20.28 -22.29 -2.65
N PRO A 49 20.31 -21.94 -1.34
CA PRO A 49 20.26 -20.55 -0.93
C PRO A 49 21.58 -19.84 -1.23
N GLU A 50 21.47 -18.64 -1.76
CA GLU A 50 22.51 -17.62 -1.80
C GLU A 50 22.14 -16.55 -0.80
N TYR A 51 23.05 -16.18 0.09
CA TYR A 51 22.84 -15.18 1.13
C TYR A 51 23.47 -13.85 0.75
N TYR A 52 22.82 -12.76 1.17
CA TYR A 52 23.29 -11.40 0.96
C TYR A 52 23.81 -10.80 2.24
N LEU A 53 25.07 -10.41 2.28
CA LEU A 53 25.60 -9.53 3.31
C LEU A 53 25.35 -8.09 2.87
N LYS A 54 24.45 -7.41 3.56
CA LYS A 54 23.95 -6.08 3.20
C LYS A 54 24.64 -5.00 4.02
N ASP A 55 24.76 -3.81 3.46
CA ASP A 55 25.13 -2.62 4.23
C ASP A 55 23.92 -2.03 4.99
N HIS A 56 24.15 -0.94 5.71
CA HIS A 56 23.15 -0.24 6.51
C HIS A 56 21.99 0.35 5.67
N LEU A 57 22.14 0.44 4.34
CA LEU A 57 21.12 0.88 3.41
C LEU A 57 20.35 -0.29 2.77
N GLY A 58 20.67 -1.53 3.17
CA GLY A 58 20.06 -2.72 2.58
C GLY A 58 20.66 -3.16 1.24
N SER A 59 21.74 -2.53 0.79
CA SER A 59 22.39 -2.90 -0.47
C SER A 59 23.26 -4.14 -0.31
N PRO A 60 23.13 -5.18 -1.16
CA PRO A 60 23.98 -6.36 -1.10
C PRO A 60 25.43 -6.02 -1.43
N ARG A 61 26.34 -6.27 -0.47
CA ARG A 61 27.78 -6.01 -0.60
C ARG A 61 28.57 -7.27 -0.91
N ALA A 62 28.13 -8.42 -0.36
CA ALA A 62 28.68 -9.71 -0.67
C ALA A 62 27.56 -10.74 -0.85
N PHE A 63 27.79 -11.66 -1.73
CA PHE A 63 26.93 -12.80 -2.00
C PHE A 63 27.71 -14.06 -1.63
N VAL A 64 27.14 -14.90 -0.79
CA VAL A 64 27.77 -16.14 -0.34
C VAL A 64 26.81 -17.31 -0.56
N ASP A 65 27.38 -18.45 -0.87
CA ASP A 65 26.60 -19.67 -1.02
C ASP A 65 26.23 -20.32 0.32
N TRP A 66 25.52 -21.41 0.28
CA TRP A 66 25.09 -22.19 1.43
C TRP A 66 26.24 -22.72 2.30
N SER A 67 27.48 -22.83 1.77
CA SER A 67 28.67 -23.26 2.49
C SER A 67 29.45 -22.10 3.11
N GLY A 68 29.04 -20.84 2.79
CA GLY A 68 29.73 -19.60 3.19
C GLY A 68 30.83 -19.20 2.22
N GLU A 69 30.95 -19.86 1.05
CA GLU A 69 31.91 -19.47 0.01
C GLU A 69 31.44 -18.20 -0.71
N LEU A 70 32.38 -17.30 -0.98
CA LEU A 70 32.11 -16.02 -1.63
C LEU A 70 31.77 -16.22 -3.12
N ILE A 71 30.53 -15.85 -3.50
CA ILE A 71 30.07 -15.87 -4.88
C ILE A 71 30.42 -14.56 -5.61
N ALA A 72 30.19 -13.42 -4.96
CA ALA A 72 30.44 -12.10 -5.54
C ALA A 72 30.64 -11.02 -4.50
N LEU A 73 31.36 -9.98 -4.88
CA LEU A 73 31.50 -8.74 -4.12
C LEU A 73 31.03 -7.57 -4.96
N ARG A 74 30.37 -6.61 -4.31
CA ARG A 74 29.87 -5.41 -4.96
C ARG A 74 30.02 -4.19 -4.05
N ASP A 75 30.58 -3.13 -4.58
CA ASP A 75 30.63 -1.83 -3.93
C ASP A 75 29.74 -0.84 -4.68
N TYR A 76 29.33 0.23 -3.99
CA TYR A 76 28.50 1.27 -4.56
C TYR A 76 29.07 2.64 -4.27
N TYR A 77 28.98 3.56 -5.24
CA TYR A 77 29.09 4.97 -5.00
C TYR A 77 27.90 5.47 -4.19
N ALA A 78 28.01 6.66 -3.64
CA ALA A 78 26.99 7.21 -2.74
C ALA A 78 25.56 7.17 -3.32
N PHE A 79 25.39 7.39 -4.62
CA PHE A 79 24.11 7.35 -5.33
C PHE A 79 23.80 5.98 -5.97
N GLY A 80 24.48 4.92 -5.54
CA GLY A 80 24.09 3.56 -5.89
C GLY A 80 24.63 3.03 -7.21
N LYS A 81 25.43 3.82 -7.96
CA LYS A 81 26.17 3.27 -9.08
C LYS A 81 27.07 2.14 -8.57
N SER A 82 26.91 0.94 -9.12
CA SER A 82 27.73 -0.20 -8.72
C SER A 82 29.16 -0.05 -9.21
N TRP A 83 30.09 -0.42 -8.36
CA TRP A 83 31.50 -0.51 -8.68
C TRP A 83 31.98 -1.93 -8.39
N LEU A 84 32.43 -2.61 -9.44
CA LEU A 84 33.04 -3.93 -9.31
C LEU A 84 34.52 -3.77 -9.07
N LYS A 85 35.04 -4.39 -8.00
CA LYS A 85 36.48 -4.45 -7.79
C LYS A 85 37.11 -5.27 -8.92
N PRO A 86 38.28 -4.89 -9.44
CA PRO A 86 39.01 -5.70 -10.38
C PRO A 86 39.21 -7.13 -9.84
N ASN A 87 38.94 -8.12 -10.68
CA ASN A 87 39.01 -9.55 -10.34
C ASN A 87 37.98 -10.05 -9.31
N SER A 88 36.93 -9.30 -9.05
CA SER A 88 35.82 -9.76 -8.22
C SER A 88 34.97 -10.78 -8.99
N PRO A 89 34.54 -11.88 -8.37
CA PRO A 89 33.57 -12.77 -8.99
C PRO A 89 32.28 -12.02 -9.35
N ALA A 90 31.69 -12.33 -10.49
CA ALA A 90 30.44 -11.73 -10.94
C ALA A 90 29.28 -12.66 -10.67
N THR A 91 28.13 -12.12 -10.28
CA THR A 91 26.88 -12.86 -10.15
C THR A 91 25.86 -12.34 -11.17
N SER A 92 25.00 -13.26 -11.66
CA SER A 92 23.83 -12.91 -12.46
C SER A 92 22.65 -12.41 -11.61
N ASP A 93 22.82 -12.32 -10.29
CA ASP A 93 21.83 -11.72 -9.42
C ASP A 93 21.64 -10.23 -9.75
N LEU A 94 20.38 -9.81 -9.89
CA LEU A 94 20.02 -8.46 -10.28
C LEU A 94 19.81 -7.51 -9.09
N SER A 95 19.89 -8.03 -7.85
CA SER A 95 19.78 -7.18 -6.64
C SER A 95 20.93 -6.21 -6.55
N ARG A 96 20.63 -4.92 -6.39
CA ARG A 96 21.56 -3.79 -6.40
C ARG A 96 21.36 -2.91 -5.18
N PHE A 97 21.70 -1.64 -5.36
CA PHE A 97 21.54 -0.58 -4.36
C PHE A 97 20.18 -0.58 -3.69
N ASN A 98 20.15 -0.48 -2.37
CA ASN A 98 18.95 -0.61 -1.51
C ASN A 98 18.17 -1.94 -1.69
N GLY A 99 18.82 -2.98 -2.18
CA GLY A 99 18.18 -4.26 -2.46
C GLY A 99 17.24 -4.24 -3.66
N LYS A 100 17.26 -3.18 -4.47
CA LYS A 100 16.41 -3.04 -5.66
C LYS A 100 16.95 -3.81 -6.84
N GLU A 101 16.04 -4.25 -7.71
CA GLU A 101 16.39 -5.03 -8.88
C GLU A 101 16.77 -4.15 -10.06
N GLU A 102 17.89 -4.47 -10.71
CA GLU A 102 18.33 -3.81 -11.93
C GLU A 102 17.54 -4.33 -13.12
N GLN A 103 16.97 -3.40 -13.89
CA GLN A 103 16.30 -3.71 -15.13
C GLN A 103 17.30 -3.85 -16.26
N THR A 104 17.32 -5.01 -16.89
CA THR A 104 18.27 -5.34 -17.96
C THR A 104 17.78 -4.93 -19.35
N VAL A 105 16.52 -4.51 -19.48
CA VAL A 105 15.95 -4.13 -20.77
C VAL A 105 16.60 -2.85 -21.29
N GLY A 106 17.26 -2.97 -22.44
CA GLY A 106 17.91 -1.82 -23.12
C GLY A 106 19.21 -1.36 -22.48
N ASP A 107 19.85 -2.16 -21.63
CA ASP A 107 21.11 -1.83 -20.93
C ASP A 107 21.09 -0.49 -20.17
N ALA A 108 19.90 -0.07 -19.74
CA ALA A 108 19.71 1.24 -19.14
C ALA A 108 20.23 1.32 -17.69
N GLY A 109 20.53 0.18 -17.04
CA GLY A 109 21.03 0.13 -15.66
C GLY A 109 20.09 0.75 -14.62
N LEU A 110 18.79 0.75 -14.92
CA LEU A 110 17.78 1.35 -14.05
C LEU A 110 17.43 0.43 -12.90
N LEU A 111 17.22 1.00 -11.73
CA LEU A 111 16.74 0.27 -10.55
C LEU A 111 15.24 0.44 -10.40
N ASP A 112 14.54 -0.69 -10.27
CA ASP A 112 13.11 -0.73 -10.06
C ASP A 112 12.80 -0.56 -8.56
N PHE A 113 12.30 0.60 -8.18
CA PHE A 113 11.83 0.87 -6.82
C PHE A 113 10.33 0.57 -6.66
N GLY A 114 9.66 0.09 -7.71
CA GLY A 114 8.24 -0.17 -7.79
C GLY A 114 7.49 1.00 -8.39
N ALA A 115 7.46 2.15 -7.72
CA ALA A 115 6.77 3.35 -8.18
C ALA A 115 7.50 4.08 -9.28
N ARG A 116 8.80 4.17 -9.15
CA ARG A 116 9.66 4.95 -10.03
C ARG A 116 10.89 4.13 -10.40
N PHE A 117 11.40 4.40 -11.58
CA PHE A 117 12.73 3.94 -11.97
C PHE A 117 13.77 4.96 -11.53
N TYR A 118 14.80 4.46 -10.86
CA TYR A 118 15.93 5.22 -10.40
C TYR A 118 17.13 5.01 -11.33
N HIS A 119 17.82 6.09 -11.70
CA HIS A 119 19.04 6.03 -12.50
C HIS A 119 20.27 6.29 -11.60
N PRO A 120 21.02 5.25 -11.20
CA PRO A 120 22.11 5.39 -10.24
C PRO A 120 23.29 6.19 -10.77
N ASP A 121 23.51 6.23 -12.10
CA ASP A 121 24.57 7.01 -12.72
C ASP A 121 24.28 8.53 -12.73
N LEU A 122 22.99 8.88 -12.81
CA LEU A 122 22.52 10.26 -12.73
C LEU A 122 22.18 10.68 -11.29
N GLY A 123 22.00 9.73 -10.40
CA GLY A 123 21.61 9.98 -9.00
C GLY A 123 20.22 10.56 -8.84
N CYS A 124 19.30 10.27 -9.76
CA CYS A 124 17.98 10.87 -9.77
C CYS A 124 16.88 9.89 -10.25
N TRP A 125 15.63 10.24 -9.94
CA TRP A 125 14.46 9.61 -10.50
C TRP A 125 14.25 9.99 -11.96
N LEU A 126 13.72 9.06 -12.77
CA LEU A 126 13.36 9.36 -14.18
C LEU A 126 12.00 10.00 -14.34
N THR A 127 11.16 9.92 -13.31
CA THR A 127 9.84 10.55 -13.26
C THR A 127 9.77 11.51 -12.08
N GLN A 128 8.93 12.52 -12.21
CA GLN A 128 8.66 13.48 -11.16
C GLN A 128 8.14 12.77 -9.90
N ASP A 129 8.58 13.23 -8.73
CA ASP A 129 8.02 12.77 -7.46
C ASP A 129 6.53 13.12 -7.39
N PRO A 130 5.65 12.14 -7.17
CA PRO A 130 4.23 12.42 -6.94
C PRO A 130 3.99 13.40 -5.79
N MET A 131 4.93 13.48 -4.82
CA MET A 131 4.88 14.40 -3.68
C MET A 131 5.71 15.68 -3.87
N ALA A 132 6.11 16.02 -5.09
CA ALA A 132 6.97 17.18 -5.39
C ALA A 132 6.45 18.50 -4.81
N THR A 133 5.14 18.65 -4.66
CA THR A 133 4.51 19.85 -4.12
C THR A 133 4.65 20.00 -2.61
N GLU A 134 4.86 18.90 -1.89
CA GLU A 134 5.14 18.93 -0.45
C GLU A 134 6.57 19.40 -0.14
N TYR A 135 7.46 19.32 -1.14
CA TYR A 135 8.88 19.63 -1.03
C TYR A 135 9.30 20.72 -2.02
N ILE A 136 8.61 21.89 -2.00
CA ILE A 136 8.82 23.01 -2.94
C ILE A 136 10.26 23.49 -3.05
N ASN A 137 11.12 23.20 -2.08
CA ASN A 137 12.53 23.54 -2.06
C ASN A 137 13.46 22.42 -2.56
N ILE A 138 12.90 21.29 -3.02
CA ILE A 138 13.65 20.12 -3.44
C ILE A 138 13.27 19.80 -4.89
N SER A 139 14.25 19.43 -5.70
CA SER A 139 13.96 18.98 -7.06
C SER A 139 13.05 17.76 -7.03
N PRO A 140 11.96 17.71 -7.81
CA PRO A 140 11.06 16.57 -7.89
C PRO A 140 11.73 15.29 -8.43
N TYR A 141 12.94 15.40 -8.94
CA TYR A 141 13.74 14.26 -9.42
C TYR A 141 14.86 13.88 -8.46
N ALA A 142 15.03 14.61 -7.34
CA ALA A 142 16.08 14.33 -6.39
C ALA A 142 15.82 13.04 -5.62
N TYR A 143 16.80 12.14 -5.60
CA TYR A 143 16.78 10.96 -4.76
C TYR A 143 17.21 11.33 -3.33
N CYS A 144 16.39 10.95 -2.34
CA CYS A 144 16.71 11.09 -0.92
C CYS A 144 17.24 12.48 -0.53
N VAL A 145 16.64 13.56 -1.09
CA VAL A 145 17.06 14.95 -0.80
C VAL A 145 18.55 15.18 -1.04
N ASN A 146 19.13 14.51 -2.05
CA ASN A 146 20.57 14.48 -2.36
C ASN A 146 21.46 14.00 -1.19
N ASN A 147 20.93 13.21 -0.28
CA ASN A 147 21.70 12.61 0.83
C ASN A 147 21.44 11.08 0.93
N PRO A 148 21.84 10.31 -0.09
CA PRO A 148 21.53 8.88 -0.20
C PRO A 148 22.33 8.00 0.78
N ILE A 149 23.33 8.55 1.46
CA ILE A 149 24.08 7.83 2.53
C ILE A 149 23.26 7.80 3.82
N ARG A 150 22.43 8.81 4.03
CA ARG A 150 21.63 8.97 5.24
C ARG A 150 20.18 8.55 5.06
N TYR A 151 19.65 8.64 3.85
CA TYR A 151 18.27 8.40 3.54
C TYR A 151 18.13 7.27 2.52
N ILE A 152 17.09 6.47 2.67
CA ILE A 152 16.62 5.52 1.66
C ILE A 152 15.18 5.85 1.29
N ASP A 153 14.81 5.61 0.04
CA ASP A 153 13.42 5.56 -0.38
C ASP A 153 13.04 4.07 -0.52
N PRO A 154 12.26 3.49 0.40
CA PRO A 154 12.04 2.04 0.41
C PRO A 154 11.23 1.52 -0.78
N ASP A 155 10.27 2.30 -1.26
CA ASP A 155 9.31 1.90 -2.32
C ASP A 155 8.59 3.07 -2.99
N GLY A 156 8.84 4.30 -2.53
CA GLY A 156 8.21 5.51 -3.05
C GLY A 156 6.73 5.66 -2.77
N ARG A 157 6.16 4.92 -1.75
CA ARG A 157 4.68 4.85 -1.60
C ARG A 157 4.25 4.21 -0.29
N GLN A 158 3.17 4.69 0.37
CA GLN A 158 2.41 3.89 1.38
C GLN A 158 1.37 4.72 2.15
N ILE A 159 0.55 4.08 3.04
CA ILE A 159 -0.23 4.81 4.05
C ILE A 159 0.77 5.60 4.91
N GLY A 160 0.68 6.91 4.85
CA GLY A 160 1.59 7.80 5.54
C GLY A 160 0.96 8.49 6.73
N ILE A 161 1.79 8.89 7.68
CA ILE A 161 1.45 9.84 8.72
C ILE A 161 2.65 10.75 8.93
N THR A 162 2.40 12.05 8.84
CA THR A 162 3.43 13.04 9.07
C THR A 162 3.32 13.57 10.49
N THR A 163 4.40 13.47 11.25
CA THR A 163 4.49 14.02 12.62
C THR A 163 5.72 14.89 12.77
N ILE A 164 5.76 15.70 13.84
CA ILE A 164 6.90 16.57 14.13
C ILE A 164 7.75 15.94 15.23
N ILE A 165 9.02 15.66 14.91
CA ILE A 165 10.02 15.18 15.87
C ILE A 165 11.17 16.17 15.90
N ASP A 166 11.50 16.70 17.08
CA ASP A 166 12.56 17.70 17.29
C ASP A 166 12.44 18.92 16.33
N GLY A 167 11.19 19.37 16.09
CA GLY A 167 10.89 20.50 15.21
C GLY A 167 11.00 20.21 13.72
N ARG A 168 11.18 18.95 13.33
CA ARG A 168 11.25 18.50 11.92
C ARG A 168 10.04 17.66 11.56
N SER A 169 9.51 17.87 10.37
CA SER A 169 8.46 17.03 9.79
C SER A 169 9.06 15.69 9.37
N VAL A 170 8.52 14.60 9.91
CA VAL A 170 8.95 13.22 9.59
C VAL A 170 7.74 12.45 9.08
N LEU A 171 7.84 11.90 7.89
CA LEU A 171 6.85 10.98 7.34
C LEU A 171 7.15 9.56 7.82
N TYR A 172 6.15 8.95 8.44
CA TYR A 172 6.12 7.54 8.75
C TYR A 172 5.14 6.82 7.84
N THR A 173 5.50 5.65 7.33
CA THR A 173 4.65 4.86 6.45
C THR A 173 4.29 3.52 7.08
N TRP A 174 3.03 3.09 6.92
CA TRP A 174 2.55 1.80 7.42
C TRP A 174 3.01 0.68 6.52
N ARG A 175 3.86 -0.18 7.04
CA ARG A 175 4.43 -1.32 6.28
C ARG A 175 4.86 -2.45 7.20
N SER A 176 5.20 -3.59 6.61
CA SER A 176 5.76 -4.72 7.32
C SER A 176 7.27 -4.79 7.10
N ILE A 177 8.04 -4.83 8.18
CA ILE A 177 9.48 -5.14 8.16
C ILE A 177 9.69 -6.41 8.98
N ASN A 178 10.28 -7.43 8.38
CA ASN A 178 10.49 -8.74 8.99
C ASN A 178 9.21 -9.36 9.60
N GLY A 179 8.07 -9.19 8.91
CA GLY A 179 6.79 -9.68 9.38
C GLY A 179 6.12 -8.85 10.47
N VAL A 180 6.74 -7.76 10.91
CA VAL A 180 6.18 -6.85 11.94
C VAL A 180 5.56 -5.64 11.26
N TRP A 181 4.25 -5.49 11.37
CA TRP A 181 3.53 -4.33 10.88
C TRP A 181 3.71 -3.13 11.80
N GLY A 182 3.76 -1.93 11.21
CA GLY A 182 3.85 -0.68 11.96
C GLY A 182 4.16 0.51 11.07
N PHE A 183 4.19 1.69 11.67
CA PHE A 183 4.73 2.89 11.04
C PHE A 183 6.25 2.90 11.15
N TYR A 184 6.90 3.03 10.01
CA TYR A 184 8.35 3.10 9.91
C TYR A 184 8.75 4.36 9.16
N ASP A 185 9.80 5.01 9.63
CA ASP A 185 10.42 6.11 8.90
C ASP A 185 11.20 5.62 7.67
N SER A 186 11.76 6.55 6.91
CA SER A 186 12.58 6.23 5.73
C SER A 186 13.83 5.40 6.04
N TYR A 187 14.24 5.35 7.31
CA TYR A 187 15.38 4.54 7.77
C TYR A 187 15.01 3.12 8.19
N GLY A 188 13.73 2.81 8.22
CA GLY A 188 13.24 1.53 8.74
C GLY A 188 13.12 1.50 10.27
N ASN A 189 13.23 2.64 10.96
CA ASN A 189 12.97 2.69 12.39
C ASN A 189 11.47 2.73 12.62
N LYS A 190 11.00 1.81 13.45
CA LYS A 190 9.61 1.80 13.86
C LYS A 190 9.31 3.03 14.72
N TYR A 191 8.15 3.63 14.52
CA TYR A 191 7.68 4.71 15.36
C TYR A 191 7.67 4.28 16.83
N SER A 192 8.36 5.05 17.66
CA SER A 192 8.48 4.85 19.11
C SER A 192 8.14 6.13 19.90
N GLY A 193 7.55 7.12 19.22
CA GLY A 193 7.10 8.36 19.85
C GLY A 193 5.82 8.18 20.66
N ASN A 194 5.40 9.25 21.30
CA ASN A 194 4.22 9.30 22.18
C ASN A 194 3.14 10.25 21.69
N ASP A 195 3.16 10.64 20.41
CA ASP A 195 2.11 11.46 19.83
C ASP A 195 0.76 10.73 19.91
N PRO A 196 -0.24 11.26 20.62
CA PRO A 196 -1.51 10.58 20.84
C PRO A 196 -2.27 10.27 19.56
N PHE A 197 -2.14 11.12 18.54
CA PHE A 197 -2.79 10.89 17.25
C PHE A 197 -2.14 9.73 16.51
N VAL A 198 -0.80 9.71 16.44
CA VAL A 198 -0.07 8.60 15.79
C VAL A 198 -0.39 7.27 16.47
N LEU A 199 -0.42 7.24 17.80
CA LEU A 199 -0.78 6.05 18.56
C LEU A 199 -2.22 5.60 18.28
N SER A 200 -3.17 6.55 18.17
CA SER A 200 -4.56 6.25 17.82
C SER A 200 -4.66 5.67 16.40
N VAL A 201 -3.88 6.18 15.45
CA VAL A 201 -3.84 5.62 14.08
C VAL A 201 -3.25 4.21 14.06
N ILE A 202 -2.18 3.95 14.82
CA ILE A 202 -1.58 2.62 14.97
C ILE A 202 -2.60 1.62 15.50
N ASP A 203 -3.28 1.96 16.59
CA ASP A 203 -4.30 1.11 17.22
C ASP A 203 -5.46 0.84 16.26
N SER A 204 -5.95 1.87 15.60
CA SER A 204 -7.03 1.78 14.63
C SER A 204 -6.69 0.87 13.44
N ILE A 205 -5.56 1.08 12.77
CA ILE A 205 -5.13 0.23 11.63
C ILE A 205 -4.90 -1.21 12.10
N THR A 206 -4.26 -1.40 13.26
CA THR A 206 -4.02 -2.72 13.83
C THR A 206 -5.35 -3.44 14.09
N THR A 207 -6.35 -2.72 14.61
CA THR A 207 -7.69 -3.27 14.85
C THR A 207 -8.39 -3.62 13.53
N ILE A 208 -8.36 -2.74 12.54
CA ILE A 208 -8.90 -3.01 11.19
C ILE A 208 -8.31 -4.30 10.63
N MET A 209 -7.00 -4.50 10.76
CA MET A 209 -6.29 -5.67 10.23
C MET A 209 -6.57 -6.98 10.95
N GLN A 210 -7.29 -7.00 12.06
CA GLN A 210 -7.70 -8.25 12.74
C GLN A 210 -8.73 -9.05 11.94
N GLY A 211 -9.48 -8.39 11.04
CA GLY A 211 -10.40 -9.02 10.11
C GLY A 211 -9.76 -9.28 8.73
N ALA A 212 -10.29 -10.24 7.97
CA ALA A 212 -9.79 -10.55 6.63
C ALA A 212 -10.07 -9.42 5.63
N CYS A 213 -11.26 -8.82 5.67
CA CYS A 213 -11.64 -7.71 4.80
C CYS A 213 -10.86 -6.45 5.14
N GLY A 214 -10.73 -6.13 6.43
CA GLY A 214 -9.92 -5.00 6.89
C GLY A 214 -8.44 -5.18 6.58
N SER A 215 -7.89 -6.38 6.76
CA SER A 215 -6.51 -6.69 6.36
C SER A 215 -6.31 -6.53 4.85
N SER A 216 -7.28 -6.98 4.03
CA SER A 216 -7.24 -6.81 2.57
C SER A 216 -7.29 -5.33 2.17
N LEU A 217 -8.15 -4.52 2.81
CA LEU A 217 -8.22 -3.08 2.58
C LEU A 217 -6.85 -2.42 2.78
N ILE A 218 -6.24 -2.64 3.95
CA ILE A 218 -4.93 -2.05 4.29
C ILE A 218 -3.84 -2.54 3.34
N GLN A 219 -3.80 -3.85 3.03
CA GLN A 219 -2.80 -4.40 2.12
C GLN A 219 -2.96 -3.86 0.69
N ASN A 220 -4.19 -3.68 0.21
CA ASN A 220 -4.44 -3.12 -1.12
C ASN A 220 -3.98 -1.65 -1.21
N ILE A 221 -4.16 -0.86 -0.15
CA ILE A 221 -3.64 0.50 -0.10
C ILE A 221 -2.09 0.47 -0.04
N VAL A 222 -1.51 -0.35 0.84
CA VAL A 222 -0.05 -0.48 0.99
C VAL A 222 0.61 -0.99 -0.29
N ASN A 223 -0.04 -1.86 -1.05
CA ASN A 223 0.47 -2.36 -2.33
C ASN A 223 0.20 -1.43 -3.51
N ASN A 224 -0.55 -0.34 -3.30
CA ASN A 224 -0.80 0.63 -4.35
C ASN A 224 0.38 1.63 -4.46
N PRO A 225 0.61 2.16 -5.65
CA PRO A 225 1.65 3.17 -5.90
C PRO A 225 1.48 4.49 -5.16
N GLU A 226 0.30 4.87 -4.85
CA GLU A 226 -0.01 6.18 -4.29
C GLU A 226 -0.06 6.13 -2.76
N ILE A 227 0.38 7.20 -2.11
CA ILE A 227 0.30 7.32 -0.65
C ILE A 227 -1.06 7.90 -0.27
N VAL A 228 -1.73 7.22 0.66
CA VAL A 228 -2.88 7.78 1.38
C VAL A 228 -2.38 8.28 2.73
N ASP A 229 -2.25 9.60 2.86
CA ASP A 229 -1.82 10.25 4.11
C ASP A 229 -2.98 10.36 5.09
N ILE A 230 -2.71 10.18 6.39
CA ILE A 230 -3.72 10.29 7.45
C ILE A 230 -3.39 11.52 8.30
N LYS A 231 -4.34 12.46 8.36
CA LYS A 231 -4.20 13.70 9.13
C LYS A 231 -5.29 13.82 10.17
N LEU A 232 -4.95 14.45 11.30
CA LEU A 232 -5.91 14.74 12.34
C LEU A 232 -6.98 15.72 11.81
N SER A 233 -8.25 15.37 12.02
CA SER A 233 -9.38 16.28 11.89
C SER A 233 -9.91 16.64 13.27
N ASN A 234 -10.26 17.90 13.48
CA ASN A 234 -10.95 18.35 14.70
C ASN A 234 -12.48 18.32 14.57
N GLU A 235 -12.99 18.02 13.39
CA GLU A 235 -14.41 18.03 13.06
C GLU A 235 -14.85 16.65 12.54
N ASN A 236 -15.21 16.59 11.26
CA ASN A 236 -15.70 15.39 10.62
C ASN A 236 -14.56 14.56 9.97
N ASN A 237 -14.82 13.27 9.80
CA ASN A 237 -13.99 12.43 8.98
C ASN A 237 -14.32 12.67 7.51
N TYR A 238 -13.33 12.75 6.65
CA TYR A 238 -13.52 12.82 5.20
C TYR A 238 -12.24 12.49 4.45
N PHE A 239 -12.42 11.96 3.25
CA PHE A 239 -11.34 11.79 2.28
C PHE A 239 -11.25 13.03 1.37
N SER A 240 -10.03 13.45 1.07
CA SER A 240 -9.74 14.57 0.16
C SER A 240 -8.74 14.15 -0.90
N TYR A 241 -9.02 14.52 -2.13
CA TYR A 241 -8.11 14.37 -3.24
C TYR A 241 -7.84 15.73 -3.88
N ASN A 242 -6.58 16.10 -3.96
CA ASN A 242 -6.15 17.29 -4.67
C ASN A 242 -5.57 16.89 -6.03
N LYS A 243 -6.24 17.34 -7.11
CA LYS A 243 -5.84 17.04 -8.50
C LYS A 243 -4.53 17.70 -8.91
N ASP A 244 -4.23 18.88 -8.34
CA ASP A 244 -3.10 19.70 -8.80
C ASP A 244 -1.76 19.10 -8.36
N ASN A 245 -1.78 18.34 -7.24
CA ASN A 245 -0.58 17.73 -6.67
C ASN A 245 -0.72 16.23 -6.38
N ALA A 246 -1.79 15.58 -6.85
CA ALA A 246 -2.08 14.17 -6.66
C ALA A 246 -1.94 13.68 -5.21
N THR A 247 -2.40 14.49 -4.24
CA THR A 247 -2.39 14.09 -2.83
C THR A 247 -3.71 13.47 -2.40
N TYR A 248 -3.62 12.36 -1.69
CA TYR A 248 -4.73 11.58 -1.17
C TYR A 248 -4.68 11.64 0.35
N ILE A 249 -5.63 12.33 0.99
CA ILE A 249 -5.60 12.59 2.43
C ILE A 249 -6.89 12.09 3.07
N VAL A 250 -6.76 11.26 4.08
CA VAL A 250 -7.82 10.89 5.01
C VAL A 250 -7.73 11.81 6.22
N TYR A 251 -8.67 12.70 6.37
CA TYR A 251 -8.85 13.49 7.59
C TYR A 251 -9.69 12.67 8.57
N TRP A 252 -9.09 12.32 9.72
CA TRP A 252 -9.72 11.44 10.69
C TRP A 252 -9.70 12.03 12.10
N ASN A 253 -10.87 11.94 12.76
CA ASN A 253 -11.06 12.33 14.14
C ASN A 253 -11.27 11.07 15.01
N PRO A 254 -10.27 10.65 15.81
CA PRO A 254 -10.41 9.49 16.69
C PRO A 254 -11.45 9.68 17.81
N ASN A 255 -11.87 10.92 18.09
CA ASN A 255 -12.84 11.27 19.11
C ASN A 255 -14.22 11.61 18.54
N SER A 256 -14.48 11.27 17.27
CA SER A 256 -15.77 11.53 16.64
C SER A 256 -16.86 10.68 17.29
N ASN A 257 -17.95 11.33 17.69
CA ASN A 257 -19.12 10.70 18.33
C ASN A 257 -20.38 10.78 17.46
N VAL A 258 -20.22 10.79 16.15
CA VAL A 258 -21.34 10.87 15.20
C VAL A 258 -22.25 9.65 15.37
N LEU A 259 -23.55 9.88 15.56
CA LEU A 259 -24.54 8.83 15.62
C LEU A 259 -24.90 8.35 14.22
N ILE A 260 -24.93 7.05 14.05
CA ILE A 260 -25.32 6.37 12.78
C ILE A 260 -26.45 5.36 13.01
N PRO A 261 -27.33 5.16 12.03
CA PRO A 261 -28.37 4.16 12.11
C PRO A 261 -27.80 2.76 11.89
N THR A 262 -28.02 1.87 12.84
CA THR A 262 -27.55 0.48 12.78
C THR A 262 -28.72 -0.51 12.92
N THR A 263 -28.42 -1.82 12.78
CA THR A 263 -29.39 -2.89 13.05
C THR A 263 -29.91 -2.89 14.50
N ASP A 264 -29.16 -2.30 15.42
CA ASP A 264 -29.48 -2.21 16.85
C ASP A 264 -29.90 -0.78 17.27
N GLY A 265 -30.42 0.01 16.32
CA GLY A 265 -30.80 1.41 16.53
C GLY A 265 -29.67 2.39 16.27
N MET A 266 -29.84 3.64 16.74
CA MET A 266 -28.81 4.65 16.64
C MET A 266 -27.65 4.33 17.57
N LYS A 267 -26.43 4.31 17.04
CA LYS A 267 -25.19 4.05 17.79
C LYS A 267 -24.13 5.06 17.41
N GLU A 268 -23.23 5.34 18.32
CA GLU A 268 -22.02 6.09 17.98
C GLU A 268 -21.18 5.32 16.96
N ASN A 269 -20.66 6.02 15.98
CA ASN A 269 -19.76 5.41 15.02
C ASN A 269 -18.41 5.09 15.69
N ILE A 270 -17.91 3.91 15.47
CA ILE A 270 -16.67 3.45 16.10
C ILE A 270 -15.48 4.04 15.33
N PRO A 271 -14.48 4.67 15.99
CA PRO A 271 -13.42 5.40 15.32
C PRO A 271 -12.67 4.61 14.24
N TYR A 272 -12.23 3.37 14.51
CA TYR A 272 -11.52 2.58 13.52
C TYR A 272 -12.41 2.17 12.33
N VAL A 273 -13.71 2.00 12.54
CA VAL A 273 -14.67 1.71 11.46
C VAL A 273 -14.86 2.94 10.57
N SER A 274 -14.94 4.13 11.16
CA SER A 274 -15.00 5.36 10.38
C SER A 274 -13.69 5.65 9.64
N GLN A 275 -12.55 5.32 10.21
CA GLN A 275 -11.28 5.40 9.51
C GLN A 275 -11.23 4.47 8.29
N ALA A 276 -11.71 3.24 8.44
CA ALA A 276 -11.77 2.28 7.33
C ALA A 276 -12.71 2.74 6.20
N HIS A 277 -13.81 3.42 6.54
CA HIS A 277 -14.69 4.06 5.55
C HIS A 277 -13.92 5.07 4.70
N GLU A 278 -13.19 5.98 5.32
CA GLU A 278 -12.39 7.00 4.61
C GLU A 278 -11.21 6.39 3.85
N LEU A 279 -10.58 5.35 4.39
CA LEU A 279 -9.52 4.60 3.71
C LEU A 279 -10.06 3.88 2.45
N GLN A 280 -11.32 3.42 2.45
CA GLN A 280 -11.93 2.84 1.26
C GLN A 280 -12.10 3.90 0.16
N HIS A 281 -12.48 5.13 0.49
CA HIS A 281 -12.47 6.22 -0.49
C HIS A 281 -11.08 6.44 -1.07
N GLY A 282 -10.05 6.41 -0.22
CA GLY A 282 -8.66 6.46 -0.67
C GLY A 282 -8.34 5.35 -1.67
N LEU A 283 -8.67 4.11 -1.33
CA LEU A 283 -8.43 2.95 -2.20
C LEU A 283 -9.20 3.07 -3.53
N ASP A 284 -10.48 3.46 -3.49
CA ASP A 284 -11.29 3.63 -4.71
C ASP A 284 -10.67 4.67 -5.66
N TYR A 285 -10.12 5.75 -5.12
CA TYR A 285 -9.47 6.78 -5.93
C TYR A 285 -8.13 6.32 -6.51
N ILE A 286 -7.25 5.77 -5.68
CA ILE A 286 -5.90 5.35 -6.14
C ILE A 286 -5.96 4.14 -7.09
N SER A 287 -7.02 3.33 -6.99
CA SER A 287 -7.25 2.17 -7.88
C SER A 287 -8.04 2.54 -9.14
N GLY A 288 -8.57 3.77 -9.23
CA GLY A 288 -9.42 4.20 -10.33
C GLY A 288 -10.76 3.47 -10.40
N THR A 289 -11.20 2.86 -9.29
CA THR A 289 -12.46 2.09 -9.20
C THR A 289 -13.63 2.91 -8.66
N GLY A 290 -13.35 4.14 -8.18
CA GLY A 290 -14.37 5.02 -7.60
C GLY A 290 -15.35 5.56 -8.65
N ASP A 291 -16.63 5.31 -8.43
CA ASP A 291 -17.71 5.92 -9.24
C ASP A 291 -18.14 7.25 -8.61
N SER A 292 -17.80 8.35 -9.27
CA SER A 292 -18.15 9.72 -8.85
C SER A 292 -19.58 10.13 -9.22
N GLY A 293 -20.38 9.25 -9.80
CA GLY A 293 -21.79 9.46 -10.11
C GLY A 293 -22.61 9.79 -8.86
N VAL A 294 -23.74 10.48 -9.04
CA VAL A 294 -24.63 10.85 -7.94
C VAL A 294 -25.51 9.66 -7.58
N TRP A 295 -25.40 9.20 -6.32
CA TRP A 295 -26.28 8.17 -5.76
C TRP A 295 -27.65 8.74 -5.37
N ILE A 296 -27.63 9.76 -4.50
CA ILE A 296 -28.84 10.44 -4.04
C ILE A 296 -28.59 11.94 -3.92
N THR A 297 -29.67 12.71 -4.14
CA THR A 297 -29.68 14.16 -3.86
C THR A 297 -30.56 14.40 -2.66
N VAL A 298 -30.06 15.13 -1.68
CA VAL A 298 -30.75 15.53 -0.46
C VAL A 298 -30.68 17.04 -0.27
N MET A 299 -31.63 17.57 0.49
CA MET A 299 -31.58 18.94 0.92
C MET A 299 -31.12 18.96 2.39
N ASP A 300 -30.13 19.75 2.70
CA ASP A 300 -29.65 19.89 4.08
C ASP A 300 -30.53 20.78 4.92
N LYS A 301 -30.14 20.99 6.18
CA LYS A 301 -30.93 21.80 7.14
C LYS A 301 -31.05 23.29 6.76
N ASP A 302 -30.11 23.76 5.97
CA ASP A 302 -30.03 25.15 5.51
C ASP A 302 -30.71 25.32 4.14
N GLY A 303 -31.33 24.27 3.59
CA GLY A 303 -32.01 24.26 2.31
C GLY A 303 -31.09 24.10 1.10
N GLU A 304 -29.81 23.78 1.31
CA GLU A 304 -28.87 23.55 0.23
C GLU A 304 -28.99 22.13 -0.34
N VAL A 305 -28.82 22.01 -1.65
CA VAL A 305 -28.85 20.73 -2.35
C VAL A 305 -27.50 20.06 -2.27
N LYS A 306 -27.46 18.90 -1.61
CA LYS A 306 -26.25 18.09 -1.46
C LYS A 306 -26.36 16.78 -2.25
N ASN A 307 -25.42 16.55 -3.13
CA ASN A 307 -25.29 15.31 -3.89
C ASN A 307 -24.39 14.32 -3.17
N ILE A 308 -24.94 13.17 -2.82
CA ILE A 308 -24.18 12.03 -2.25
C ILE A 308 -23.73 11.14 -3.41
N LYS A 309 -22.46 10.81 -3.45
CA LYS A 309 -21.84 10.07 -4.54
C LYS A 309 -22.00 8.54 -4.39
N ASN A 310 -21.87 7.81 -5.50
CA ASN A 310 -21.87 6.35 -5.50
C ASN A 310 -20.70 5.76 -4.68
N THR A 311 -19.58 6.48 -4.53
CA THR A 311 -18.46 6.06 -3.69
C THR A 311 -18.84 5.82 -2.23
N GLU A 312 -19.91 6.45 -1.73
CA GLU A 312 -20.40 6.20 -0.36
C GLU A 312 -21.02 4.81 -0.20
N ILE A 313 -21.48 4.22 -1.30
CA ILE A 313 -21.97 2.83 -1.31
C ILE A 313 -20.82 1.87 -1.05
N SER A 314 -19.67 2.04 -1.74
CA SER A 314 -18.49 1.19 -1.57
C SER A 314 -17.88 1.35 -0.17
N ALA A 315 -17.71 2.58 0.29
CA ALA A 315 -17.18 2.86 1.60
C ALA A 315 -18.07 2.32 2.74
N THR A 316 -19.40 2.46 2.63
CA THR A 316 -20.32 1.90 3.63
C THR A 316 -20.40 0.35 3.53
N HIS A 317 -20.19 -0.21 2.35
CA HIS A 317 -20.08 -1.68 2.23
C HIS A 317 -18.84 -2.20 2.96
N MET A 318 -17.69 -1.59 2.77
CA MET A 318 -16.45 -1.94 3.49
C MET A 318 -16.63 -1.75 5.00
N GLU A 319 -17.25 -0.64 5.42
CA GLU A 319 -17.63 -0.43 6.82
C GLU A 319 -18.42 -1.61 7.38
N ASN A 320 -19.44 -2.11 6.66
CA ASN A 320 -20.26 -3.22 7.08
C ASN A 320 -19.53 -4.57 7.06
N LEU A 321 -18.57 -4.77 6.16
CA LEU A 321 -17.70 -5.95 6.18
C LEU A 321 -16.88 -5.99 7.47
N ILE A 322 -16.26 -4.88 7.84
CA ILE A 322 -15.45 -4.76 9.07
C ILE A 322 -16.35 -4.89 10.30
N ARG A 323 -17.53 -4.25 10.32
CA ARG A 323 -18.50 -4.39 11.41
C ARG A 323 -18.90 -5.86 11.62
N ALA A 324 -19.17 -6.59 10.54
CA ALA A 324 -19.52 -8.00 10.62
C ALA A 324 -18.39 -8.86 11.17
N GLU A 325 -17.16 -8.63 10.73
CA GLU A 325 -15.95 -9.34 11.21
C GLU A 325 -15.70 -9.12 12.70
N HIS A 326 -16.02 -7.93 13.20
CA HIS A 326 -15.87 -7.56 14.62
C HIS A 326 -17.13 -7.78 15.47
N GLY A 327 -18.16 -8.43 14.91
CA GLY A 327 -19.41 -8.73 15.63
C GLY A 327 -20.25 -7.50 15.95
N LEU A 328 -20.03 -6.38 15.28
CA LEU A 328 -20.71 -5.10 15.50
C LEU A 328 -22.05 -5.05 14.75
N PRO A 329 -23.01 -4.23 15.23
CA PRO A 329 -24.23 -3.94 14.49
C PRO A 329 -23.94 -3.30 13.14
N LEU A 330 -24.58 -3.79 12.07
CA LEU A 330 -24.40 -3.29 10.72
C LEU A 330 -25.02 -1.90 10.56
N ARG A 331 -24.37 -1.03 9.80
CA ARG A 331 -24.94 0.26 9.40
C ARG A 331 -26.06 0.04 8.38
N THR A 332 -27.23 0.60 8.65
CA THR A 332 -28.44 0.37 7.84
C THR A 332 -28.63 1.43 6.76
N HIS A 333 -28.26 2.66 7.04
CA HIS A 333 -28.41 3.81 6.15
C HIS A 333 -27.12 4.65 6.16
N TYR A 334 -26.86 5.32 5.05
CA TYR A 334 -25.75 6.28 4.97
C TYR A 334 -26.06 7.54 5.79
N LEU A 335 -27.25 8.12 5.59
CA LEU A 335 -27.67 9.32 6.29
C LEU A 335 -28.11 9.04 7.73
N PRO A 336 -27.78 9.91 8.69
CA PRO A 336 -28.09 9.69 10.10
C PRO A 336 -29.60 9.76 10.42
N ASP A 337 -30.39 10.43 9.59
CA ASP A 337 -31.84 10.53 9.73
C ASP A 337 -32.59 9.23 9.34
N GLY A 338 -31.85 8.23 8.84
CA GLY A 338 -32.43 6.98 8.38
C GLY A 338 -33.31 7.09 7.13
N ASN A 339 -33.10 8.13 6.32
CA ASN A 339 -33.82 8.34 5.05
C ASN A 339 -33.77 7.09 4.18
N SER A 340 -34.94 6.58 3.79
CA SER A 340 -35.07 5.31 3.03
C SER A 340 -34.33 5.30 1.70
N ARG A 341 -34.04 6.47 1.11
CA ARG A 341 -33.21 6.58 -0.12
C ARG A 341 -31.76 6.24 0.16
N SER A 342 -31.27 6.48 1.38
CA SER A 342 -29.88 6.20 1.79
C SER A 342 -29.70 4.82 2.41
N ALA A 343 -30.70 3.93 2.31
CA ALA A 343 -30.63 2.57 2.82
C ALA A 343 -29.54 1.76 2.10
N ILE A 344 -28.63 1.15 2.87
CA ILE A 344 -27.51 0.33 2.37
C ILE A 344 -27.83 -1.16 2.46
N ILE A 345 -28.55 -1.56 3.52
CA ILE A 345 -28.96 -2.96 3.69
C ILE A 345 -30.48 -3.07 3.83
N ASP A 346 -30.99 -4.22 3.47
CA ASP A 346 -32.36 -4.60 3.77
C ASP A 346 -32.49 -4.95 5.27
N ARG A 347 -33.41 -4.30 5.96
CA ARG A 347 -33.57 -4.44 7.42
C ARG A 347 -33.99 -5.84 7.85
N GLN A 348 -34.73 -6.57 7.02
CA GLN A 348 -35.25 -7.90 7.38
C GLN A 348 -34.20 -8.98 7.17
N THR A 349 -33.46 -8.90 6.10
CA THR A 349 -32.46 -9.91 5.71
C THR A 349 -31.05 -9.56 6.14
N SER A 350 -30.78 -8.32 6.52
CA SER A 350 -29.43 -7.77 6.77
C SER A 350 -28.46 -7.97 5.60
N ARG A 351 -29.00 -8.00 4.37
CA ARG A 351 -28.21 -8.15 3.15
C ARG A 351 -28.01 -6.80 2.46
N SER A 352 -26.90 -6.67 1.75
CA SER A 352 -26.63 -5.48 0.95
C SER A 352 -27.72 -5.24 -0.10
N LEU A 353 -28.07 -3.98 -0.29
CA LEU A 353 -28.97 -3.54 -1.37
C LEU A 353 -28.23 -3.20 -2.68
N TYR A 354 -26.88 -3.19 -2.67
CA TYR A 354 -26.07 -2.75 -3.80
C TYR A 354 -24.96 -3.74 -4.20
N TYR A 355 -24.66 -4.73 -3.36
CA TYR A 355 -23.70 -5.80 -3.65
C TYR A 355 -24.43 -7.14 -3.78
N ASP A 356 -24.16 -7.86 -4.86
CA ASP A 356 -24.69 -9.19 -5.09
C ASP A 356 -24.04 -10.26 -4.18
N CYS A 357 -24.53 -11.47 -4.22
CA CYS A 357 -24.00 -12.57 -3.40
C CYS A 357 -22.53 -12.93 -3.66
N ASN A 358 -21.95 -12.47 -4.77
CA ASN A 358 -20.55 -12.65 -5.14
C ASN A 358 -19.67 -11.46 -4.73
N GLY A 359 -20.28 -10.39 -4.18
CA GLY A 359 -19.55 -9.18 -3.78
C GLY A 359 -19.34 -8.17 -4.91
N ASN A 360 -20.07 -8.28 -6.04
CA ASN A 360 -20.01 -7.31 -7.12
C ASN A 360 -21.08 -6.23 -6.93
N THR A 361 -20.73 -4.98 -7.18
CA THR A 361 -21.69 -3.87 -7.21
C THR A 361 -22.02 -3.45 -8.63
N THR A 362 -23.29 -3.08 -8.85
CA THR A 362 -23.75 -2.42 -10.08
C THR A 362 -24.05 -0.95 -9.84
N PHE A 363 -23.87 -0.46 -8.63
CA PHE A 363 -24.34 0.83 -8.12
C PHE A 363 -25.85 1.06 -8.29
N GLN A 364 -26.56 0.02 -8.63
CA GLN A 364 -28.02 0.01 -8.73
C GLN A 364 -28.62 -0.83 -7.61
N LYS A 365 -29.75 -0.39 -7.10
CA LYS A 365 -30.44 -1.09 -6.02
C LYS A 365 -30.91 -2.47 -6.47
N ILE A 366 -30.53 -3.50 -5.74
CA ILE A 366 -30.97 -4.88 -5.95
C ILE A 366 -32.44 -5.00 -5.57
N ILE A 367 -33.31 -5.33 -6.54
CA ILE A 367 -34.76 -5.41 -6.34
C ILE A 367 -35.16 -6.60 -5.45
N SER A 368 -34.37 -7.67 -5.45
CA SER A 368 -34.64 -8.87 -4.64
C SER A 368 -33.60 -8.98 -3.51
N PRO A 369 -33.94 -8.59 -2.25
CA PRO A 369 -32.97 -8.54 -1.16
C PRO A 369 -32.25 -9.86 -0.87
N ASN A 370 -32.90 -11.00 -1.14
CA ASN A 370 -32.30 -12.32 -0.97
C ASN A 370 -31.08 -12.58 -1.87
N LYS A 371 -30.91 -11.80 -2.95
CA LYS A 371 -29.76 -11.86 -3.85
C LYS A 371 -28.59 -10.96 -3.41
N GLY A 372 -28.83 -10.13 -2.40
CA GLY A 372 -27.79 -9.23 -1.88
C GLY A 372 -26.72 -9.96 -1.08
N TYR A 373 -25.53 -9.34 -0.98
CA TYR A 373 -24.41 -9.85 -0.18
C TYR A 373 -24.82 -10.04 1.27
N LYS A 374 -24.52 -11.19 1.83
CA LYS A 374 -24.77 -11.53 3.24
C LYS A 374 -23.51 -11.28 4.06
N TYR A 375 -23.55 -10.27 4.91
CA TYR A 375 -22.47 -10.01 5.84
C TYR A 375 -22.35 -11.15 6.85
N LYS A 376 -21.19 -11.81 6.89
CA LYS A 376 -20.94 -12.92 7.80
C LYS A 376 -20.38 -12.36 9.11
N ARG A 377 -21.12 -12.54 10.19
CA ARG A 377 -20.60 -12.33 11.56
C ARG A 377 -19.65 -13.49 11.90
N ARG A 378 -18.55 -13.17 12.54
CA ARG A 378 -17.67 -14.17 13.16
C ARG A 378 -18.30 -14.73 14.42
#